data_50581ea23c9e6d49e3b0146988a89fa4
#
_entry.id   50581ea23c9e6d49e3b0146988a89fa4
#
_cell.length_a   1.000
_cell.length_b   1.000
_cell.length_c   1.000
_cell.angle_alpha   90.00
_cell.angle_beta   90.00
_cell.angle_gamma   90.00
#
_symmetry.space_group_name_H-M   'P 1'
#
loop_
_entity.id
_entity.type
_entity.pdbx_description
1 polymer ?
#
loop_
_entity_poly.entity_id
_entity_poly.type
_entity_poly.pdbx_seq_one_letter_code
_entity_poly.pdbx_strand_id
1 'polypeptide(L)'
;VTTPEKWDVISRKSSDTSYTNLVRLLIIDEVHLLHDDRGPVLEAIVARTIRRMEQLNDPVRIVGLSATLPNYQDVAAFLRVNTASGLLYFESNYRPCPLRQEFIGLTETKAIKRLQLMNEVTYDKVMEHAGKNQILIFTHSRKETAKTAKFLRDSAEAREALDVFLPQTGTSRDVLREAAEDAQDANLRDLLQYGFGIHHAGMTRADRELVEDLFAGRHIQVLVSTATLAWGVNLPAHTVIIKGTQIYNPEKSRWCELSPQDMLQMLGRAGRPQFDTVGEGIIITQYSELQYYLSLLNQQLPIESQFVSRLADNLNAEIVLGTIRNRDEAVTWLGYTYLYVRMLRSPALYSVSPDYTVDDPFLEQKRADIAHS
;
A
#
# COMPACT_ATOMS: atom_id res chain seq x y z
N VAL A 1 -1.00 18.28 -8.65
CA VAL A 1 -0.87 16.87 -8.23
C VAL A 1 -0.44 16.04 -9.42
N THR A 2 0.53 15.13 -9.21
CA THR A 2 1.09 14.27 -10.26
C THR A 2 1.62 12.96 -9.66
N THR A 3 1.91 11.96 -10.50
CA THR A 3 2.61 10.74 -10.04
C THR A 3 4.13 10.97 -10.00
N PRO A 4 4.89 10.22 -9.17
CA PRO A 4 6.34 10.32 -9.12
C PRO A 4 6.99 10.13 -10.50
N GLU A 5 6.56 9.12 -11.26
CA GLU A 5 7.11 8.82 -12.58
C GLU A 5 6.91 9.98 -13.56
N LYS A 6 5.73 10.59 -13.54
CA LYS A 6 5.44 11.75 -14.39
C LYS A 6 6.28 12.95 -13.98
N TRP A 7 6.45 13.20 -12.69
CA TRP A 7 7.31 14.27 -12.19
C TRP A 7 8.77 14.03 -12.53
N ASP A 8 9.25 12.81 -12.43
CA ASP A 8 10.60 12.43 -12.81
C ASP A 8 10.87 12.76 -14.29
N VAL A 9 9.97 12.34 -15.19
CA VAL A 9 10.07 12.66 -16.63
C VAL A 9 10.05 14.17 -16.89
N ILE A 10 9.17 14.91 -16.23
CA ILE A 10 9.04 16.35 -16.40
C ILE A 10 10.31 17.07 -15.92
N SER A 11 10.83 16.68 -14.74
CA SER A 11 12.02 17.29 -14.17
C SER A 11 13.30 16.99 -14.93
N ARG A 12 13.29 15.96 -15.81
CA ARG A 12 14.39 15.64 -16.74
C ARG A 12 14.34 16.40 -18.05
N LYS A 13 13.22 17.01 -18.44
CA LYS A 13 13.12 17.75 -19.72
C LYS A 13 13.77 19.13 -19.59
N SER A 14 14.87 19.34 -20.29
CA SER A 14 15.62 20.61 -20.29
C SER A 14 14.86 21.78 -20.96
N SER A 15 13.90 21.51 -21.85
CA SER A 15 13.11 22.52 -22.57
C SER A 15 11.96 23.11 -21.74
N ASP A 16 11.49 22.41 -20.71
CA ASP A 16 10.36 22.79 -19.86
C ASP A 16 10.78 23.23 -18.45
N THR A 17 12.02 23.65 -18.29
CA THR A 17 12.60 24.01 -16.97
C THR A 17 11.94 25.23 -16.32
N SER A 18 11.17 26.01 -17.05
CA SER A 18 10.64 27.27 -16.52
C SER A 18 9.72 27.07 -15.32
N TYR A 19 8.75 26.16 -15.39
CA TYR A 19 7.83 25.97 -14.26
C TYR A 19 8.36 25.04 -13.17
N THR A 20 9.22 24.08 -13.49
CA THR A 20 9.90 23.27 -12.46
C THR A 20 10.80 24.13 -11.59
N ASN A 21 11.33 25.22 -12.15
CA ASN A 21 12.11 26.22 -11.42
C ASN A 21 11.28 27.08 -10.48
N LEU A 22 9.97 27.14 -10.66
CA LEU A 22 9.04 27.87 -9.79
C LEU A 22 8.56 27.07 -8.59
N VAL A 23 8.79 25.76 -8.59
CA VAL A 23 8.39 24.88 -7.48
C VAL A 23 9.22 25.21 -6.24
N ARG A 24 8.52 25.57 -5.15
CA ARG A 24 9.08 25.89 -3.83
C ARG A 24 8.62 24.92 -2.74
N LEU A 25 7.69 24.05 -3.05
CA LEU A 25 7.15 23.03 -2.15
C LEU A 25 6.98 21.75 -2.92
N LEU A 26 7.61 20.69 -2.42
CA LEU A 26 7.45 19.31 -2.90
C LEU A 26 6.85 18.48 -1.77
N ILE A 27 5.62 18.03 -1.95
CA ILE A 27 4.94 17.12 -1.01
C ILE A 27 5.00 15.71 -1.59
N ILE A 28 5.64 14.80 -0.88
CA ILE A 28 5.75 13.39 -1.23
C ILE A 28 4.80 12.63 -0.32
N ASP A 29 3.69 12.18 -0.87
CA ASP A 29 2.76 11.32 -0.17
C ASP A 29 3.23 9.86 -0.24
N GLU A 30 2.95 9.09 0.81
CA GLU A 30 3.34 7.68 0.92
C GLU A 30 4.87 7.45 0.76
N VAL A 31 5.70 8.25 1.45
CA VAL A 31 7.18 8.15 1.35
C VAL A 31 7.70 6.74 1.63
N HIS A 32 6.98 5.92 2.40
CA HIS A 32 7.34 4.52 2.64
C HIS A 32 7.40 3.66 1.36
N LEU A 33 6.88 4.14 0.23
CA LEU A 33 7.10 3.55 -1.10
C LEU A 33 8.57 3.51 -1.53
N LEU A 34 9.49 4.11 -0.76
CA LEU A 34 10.94 3.91 -0.94
C LEU A 34 11.34 2.43 -0.90
N HIS A 35 10.58 1.58 -0.20
CA HIS A 35 10.81 0.13 -0.15
C HIS A 35 10.23 -0.63 -1.34
N ASP A 36 9.39 -0.01 -2.15
CA ASP A 36 8.71 -0.59 -3.31
C ASP A 36 9.60 -0.52 -4.58
N ASP A 37 9.20 -1.24 -5.62
CA ASP A 37 9.78 -1.16 -6.97
C ASP A 37 9.74 0.27 -7.55
N ARG A 38 8.90 1.16 -7.04
CA ARG A 38 8.80 2.60 -7.35
C ARG A 38 9.75 3.48 -6.52
N GLY A 39 10.35 2.92 -5.49
CA GLY A 39 11.28 3.63 -4.59
C GLY A 39 12.41 4.34 -5.31
N PRO A 40 13.09 3.71 -6.28
CA PRO A 40 14.17 4.36 -7.03
C PRO A 40 13.79 5.67 -7.72
N VAL A 41 12.54 5.79 -8.17
CA VAL A 41 12.02 7.02 -8.78
C VAL A 41 11.92 8.14 -7.75
N LEU A 42 11.41 7.82 -6.56
CA LEU A 42 11.32 8.78 -5.45
C LEU A 42 12.72 9.23 -4.99
N GLU A 43 13.66 8.29 -4.88
CA GLU A 43 15.04 8.61 -4.52
C GLU A 43 15.68 9.56 -5.54
N ALA A 44 15.52 9.28 -6.84
CA ALA A 44 16.05 10.13 -7.89
C ALA A 44 15.46 11.55 -7.88
N ILE A 45 14.13 11.68 -7.66
CA ILE A 45 13.45 12.99 -7.56
C ILE A 45 14.02 13.81 -6.40
N VAL A 46 14.13 13.21 -5.22
CA VAL A 46 14.62 13.89 -4.02
C VAL A 46 16.10 14.25 -4.18
N ALA A 47 16.94 13.31 -4.63
CA ALA A 47 18.36 13.53 -4.87
C ALA A 47 18.59 14.71 -5.83
N ARG A 48 17.87 14.75 -6.94
CA ARG A 48 17.93 15.83 -7.92
C ARG A 48 17.47 17.17 -7.34
N THR A 49 16.39 17.14 -6.55
CA THR A 49 15.85 18.34 -5.91
C THR A 49 16.86 18.92 -4.92
N ILE A 50 17.43 18.11 -4.03
CA ILE A 50 18.40 18.55 -3.01
C ILE A 50 19.66 19.07 -3.68
N ARG A 51 20.22 18.32 -4.65
CA ARG A 51 21.42 18.77 -5.38
C ARG A 51 21.20 20.13 -6.05
N ARG A 52 20.04 20.31 -6.70
CA ARG A 52 19.69 21.60 -7.31
C ARG A 52 19.61 22.73 -6.28
N MET A 53 19.00 22.48 -5.13
CA MET A 53 18.92 23.47 -4.04
C MET A 53 20.30 23.91 -3.61
N GLU A 54 21.25 23.01 -3.46
CA GLU A 54 22.63 23.30 -3.06
C GLU A 54 23.38 24.06 -4.16
N GLN A 55 23.22 23.67 -5.43
CA GLN A 55 23.91 24.32 -6.55
C GLN A 55 23.43 25.73 -6.87
N LEU A 56 22.11 25.95 -6.77
CA LEU A 56 21.49 27.24 -7.14
C LEU A 56 21.25 28.14 -5.93
N ASN A 57 21.49 27.65 -4.72
CA ASN A 57 21.09 28.32 -3.47
C ASN A 57 19.62 28.75 -3.47
N ASP A 58 18.76 27.88 -4.05
CA ASP A 58 17.36 28.13 -4.29
C ASP A 58 16.51 27.12 -3.48
N PRO A 59 15.99 27.49 -2.30
CA PRO A 59 15.41 26.56 -1.36
C PRO A 59 14.07 26.04 -1.86
N VAL A 60 13.89 24.71 -1.81
CA VAL A 60 12.63 24.01 -1.99
C VAL A 60 12.28 23.30 -0.69
N ARG A 61 11.11 23.54 -0.16
CA ARG A 61 10.62 22.81 1.02
C ARG A 61 10.15 21.41 0.60
N ILE A 62 10.73 20.38 1.20
CA ILE A 62 10.32 18.99 1.00
C ILE A 62 9.51 18.54 2.21
N VAL A 63 8.33 17.99 1.97
CA VAL A 63 7.44 17.41 3.00
C VAL A 63 7.16 15.97 2.63
N GLY A 64 7.48 15.04 3.52
CA GLY A 64 7.17 13.63 3.37
C GLY A 64 6.02 13.22 4.31
N LEU A 65 5.01 12.54 3.75
CA LEU A 65 3.93 11.91 4.50
C LEU A 65 4.11 10.39 4.41
N SER A 66 3.98 9.70 5.52
CA SER A 66 4.25 8.27 5.58
C SER A 66 3.31 7.54 6.54
N ALA A 67 3.04 6.26 6.27
CA ALA A 67 2.65 5.33 7.31
C ALA A 67 3.74 5.27 8.40
N THR A 68 3.41 4.76 9.57
CA THR A 68 4.37 4.60 10.67
C THR A 68 5.48 3.62 10.26
N LEU A 69 6.72 4.01 10.48
CA LEU A 69 7.93 3.26 10.12
C LEU A 69 8.85 3.10 11.33
N PRO A 70 9.54 1.97 11.49
CA PRO A 70 10.52 1.80 12.57
C PRO A 70 11.76 2.69 12.34
N ASN A 71 12.16 2.89 11.10
CA ASN A 71 13.33 3.69 10.72
C ASN A 71 12.97 5.05 10.12
N TYR A 72 11.94 5.70 10.65
CA TYR A 72 11.48 7.02 10.20
C TYR A 72 12.57 8.10 10.28
N GLN A 73 13.55 7.96 11.18
CA GLN A 73 14.69 8.88 11.29
C GLN A 73 15.61 8.81 10.07
N ASP A 74 15.74 7.65 9.43
CA ASP A 74 16.54 7.50 8.22
C ASP A 74 15.86 8.19 7.04
N VAL A 75 14.52 8.07 6.97
CA VAL A 75 13.72 8.82 5.98
C VAL A 75 13.84 10.33 6.21
N ALA A 76 13.80 10.77 7.47
CA ALA A 76 14.01 12.19 7.80
C ALA A 76 15.40 12.67 7.39
N ALA A 77 16.45 11.88 7.61
CA ALA A 77 17.81 12.19 7.18
C ALA A 77 17.91 12.30 5.65
N PHE A 78 17.28 11.39 4.92
CA PHE A 78 17.21 11.42 3.46
C PHE A 78 16.53 12.69 2.93
N LEU A 79 15.42 13.09 3.53
CA LEU A 79 14.68 14.30 3.16
C LEU A 79 15.32 15.60 3.70
N ARG A 80 16.45 15.50 4.39
CA ARG A 80 17.14 16.62 5.05
C ARG A 80 16.25 17.37 6.06
N VAL A 81 15.40 16.65 6.77
CA VAL A 81 14.50 17.22 7.77
C VAL A 81 15.29 17.65 9.01
N ASN A 82 15.00 18.85 9.51
CA ASN A 82 15.44 19.24 10.85
C ASN A 82 14.64 18.43 11.90
N THR A 83 15.30 17.48 12.53
CA THR A 83 14.66 16.54 13.46
C THR A 83 14.08 17.21 14.70
N ALA A 84 14.60 18.36 15.09
CA ALA A 84 14.12 19.09 16.28
C ALA A 84 12.77 19.80 16.05
N SER A 85 12.46 20.18 14.80
CA SER A 85 11.26 20.97 14.49
C SER A 85 10.40 20.45 13.34
N GLY A 86 10.94 19.57 12.51
CA GLY A 86 10.29 19.11 11.28
C GLY A 86 9.93 17.62 11.26
N LEU A 87 10.42 16.84 12.24
CA LEU A 87 10.08 15.42 12.33
C LEU A 87 8.93 15.22 13.30
N LEU A 88 7.79 14.79 12.76
CA LEU A 88 6.58 14.54 13.52
C LEU A 88 6.28 13.04 13.49
N TYR A 89 6.12 12.43 14.65
CA TYR A 89 5.78 11.03 14.80
C TYR A 89 4.44 10.90 15.51
N PHE A 90 3.50 10.19 14.87
CA PHE A 90 2.15 9.97 15.38
C PHE A 90 1.98 8.52 15.78
N GLU A 91 1.85 8.27 17.06
CA GLU A 91 1.62 6.94 17.64
C GLU A 91 0.18 6.46 17.40
N SER A 92 -0.10 5.21 17.77
CA SER A 92 -1.40 4.57 17.60
C SER A 92 -2.56 5.33 18.28
N ASN A 93 -2.28 6.11 19.34
CA ASN A 93 -3.25 6.94 20.04
C ASN A 93 -3.80 8.11 19.20
N TYR A 94 -3.10 8.51 18.13
CA TYR A 94 -3.57 9.49 17.15
C TYR A 94 -4.53 8.91 16.14
N ARG A 95 -4.69 7.59 16.09
CA ARG A 95 -5.67 6.97 15.19
C ARG A 95 -7.08 7.27 15.66
N PRO A 96 -7.94 7.93 14.83
CA PRO A 96 -9.28 8.35 15.23
C PRO A 96 -10.18 7.19 15.67
N CYS A 97 -10.01 6.02 15.09
CA CYS A 97 -10.70 4.80 15.47
C CYS A 97 -9.64 3.72 15.72
N PRO A 98 -9.42 3.30 16.97
CA PRO A 98 -8.46 2.24 17.31
C PRO A 98 -8.72 0.97 16.52
N LEU A 99 -7.64 0.26 16.16
CA LEU A 99 -7.71 -0.97 15.38
C LEU A 99 -7.40 -2.18 16.27
N ARG A 100 -8.36 -3.09 16.36
CA ARG A 100 -8.14 -4.44 16.87
C ARG A 100 -7.73 -5.35 15.72
N GLN A 101 -6.69 -6.13 15.92
CA GLN A 101 -6.18 -7.04 14.89
C GLN A 101 -6.29 -8.48 15.35
N GLU A 102 -6.72 -9.34 14.44
CA GLU A 102 -6.78 -10.78 14.63
C GLU A 102 -6.04 -11.48 13.49
N PHE A 103 -5.24 -12.47 13.84
CA PHE A 103 -4.44 -13.24 12.90
C PHE A 103 -4.84 -14.71 12.95
N ILE A 104 -5.18 -15.28 11.80
CA ILE A 104 -5.61 -16.66 11.66
C ILE A 104 -4.66 -17.38 10.72
N GLY A 105 -3.85 -18.29 11.27
CA GLY A 105 -2.91 -19.12 10.53
C GLY A 105 -3.50 -20.47 10.19
N LEU A 106 -3.64 -20.79 8.90
CA LEU A 106 -4.16 -22.07 8.41
C LEU A 106 -3.02 -23.08 8.24
N THR A 107 -3.17 -24.25 8.82
CA THR A 107 -2.17 -25.34 8.78
C THR A 107 -2.35 -26.28 7.60
N GLU A 108 -3.47 -26.19 6.86
CA GLU A 108 -3.72 -27.04 5.70
C GLU A 108 -2.75 -26.72 4.54
N THR A 109 -2.02 -27.72 4.10
CA THR A 109 -0.98 -27.59 3.07
C THR A 109 -1.51 -27.74 1.64
N LYS A 110 -2.58 -28.52 1.46
CA LYS A 110 -3.18 -28.76 0.14
C LYS A 110 -3.95 -27.54 -0.33
N ALA A 111 -3.54 -26.92 -1.44
CA ALA A 111 -4.08 -25.64 -1.92
C ALA A 111 -5.61 -25.59 -2.02
N ILE A 112 -6.25 -26.64 -2.56
CA ILE A 112 -7.71 -26.69 -2.71
C ILE A 112 -8.41 -26.75 -1.34
N LYS A 113 -7.93 -27.61 -0.46
CA LYS A 113 -8.51 -27.74 0.90
C LYS A 113 -8.28 -26.46 1.73
N ARG A 114 -7.10 -25.87 1.58
CA ARG A 114 -6.78 -24.57 2.24
C ARG A 114 -7.74 -23.48 1.77
N LEU A 115 -8.03 -23.39 0.47
CA LEU A 115 -8.98 -22.41 -0.05
C LEU A 115 -10.40 -22.65 0.49
N GLN A 116 -10.85 -23.90 0.61
CA GLN A 116 -12.12 -24.25 1.22
C GLN A 116 -12.17 -23.84 2.69
N LEU A 117 -11.13 -24.21 3.46
CA LEU A 117 -11.03 -23.83 4.87
C LEU A 117 -10.98 -22.31 5.06
N MET A 118 -10.27 -21.61 4.16
CA MET A 118 -10.23 -20.15 4.16
C MET A 118 -11.61 -19.53 3.92
N ASN A 119 -12.42 -20.12 3.03
CA ASN A 119 -13.80 -19.68 2.80
C ASN A 119 -14.67 -19.90 4.05
N GLU A 120 -14.55 -21.05 4.71
CA GLU A 120 -15.29 -21.38 5.93
C GLU A 120 -14.94 -20.43 7.07
N VAL A 121 -13.65 -20.23 7.33
CA VAL A 121 -13.18 -19.28 8.34
C VAL A 121 -13.64 -17.85 8.02
N THR A 122 -13.60 -17.46 6.74
CA THR A 122 -14.12 -16.15 6.33
C THR A 122 -15.62 -16.04 6.63
N TYR A 123 -16.39 -17.07 6.34
CA TYR A 123 -17.82 -17.10 6.65
C TYR A 123 -18.07 -16.96 8.16
N ASP A 124 -17.38 -17.71 8.98
CA ASP A 124 -17.54 -17.65 10.45
C ASP A 124 -17.24 -16.24 10.96
N LYS A 125 -16.17 -15.61 10.46
CA LYS A 125 -15.81 -14.21 10.82
C LYS A 125 -16.84 -13.20 10.30
N VAL A 126 -17.40 -13.40 9.15
CA VAL A 126 -18.49 -12.57 8.62
C VAL A 126 -19.73 -12.69 9.52
N MET A 127 -20.08 -13.89 9.97
CA MET A 127 -21.24 -14.12 10.84
C MET A 127 -21.11 -13.48 12.24
N GLU A 128 -19.89 -13.30 12.76
CA GLU A 128 -19.68 -12.58 14.02
C GLU A 128 -20.15 -11.10 13.95
N HIS A 129 -20.11 -10.51 12.74
CA HIS A 129 -20.44 -9.10 12.48
C HIS A 129 -21.73 -8.90 11.69
N ALA A 130 -22.29 -9.96 11.09
CA ALA A 130 -23.48 -9.89 10.25
C ALA A 130 -24.68 -9.25 11.00
N GLY A 131 -25.42 -8.41 10.32
CA GLY A 131 -26.55 -7.65 10.88
C GLY A 131 -26.20 -6.52 11.84
N LYS A 132 -24.91 -6.35 12.19
CA LYS A 132 -24.44 -5.31 13.13
C LYS A 132 -23.53 -4.30 12.41
N ASN A 133 -22.55 -4.79 11.67
CA ASN A 133 -21.48 -3.99 11.12
C ASN A 133 -21.27 -4.27 9.63
N GLN A 134 -20.84 -3.26 8.89
CA GLN A 134 -20.39 -3.46 7.51
C GLN A 134 -19.01 -4.12 7.48
N ILE A 135 -18.83 -5.01 6.50
CA ILE A 135 -17.64 -5.84 6.36
C ILE A 135 -17.06 -5.64 4.96
N LEU A 136 -15.77 -5.36 4.91
CA LEU A 136 -15.00 -5.28 3.67
C LEU A 136 -14.01 -6.45 3.62
N ILE A 137 -14.09 -7.27 2.55
CA ILE A 137 -13.25 -8.45 2.39
C ILE A 137 -12.31 -8.23 1.21
N PHE A 138 -11.02 -8.32 1.44
CA PHE A 138 -10.02 -8.28 0.38
C PHE A 138 -9.63 -9.68 -0.07
N THR A 139 -9.61 -9.88 -1.39
CA THR A 139 -9.23 -11.13 -2.05
C THR A 139 -8.10 -10.89 -3.05
N HIS A 140 -7.36 -11.95 -3.39
CA HIS A 140 -6.16 -11.88 -4.22
C HIS A 140 -6.43 -11.74 -5.74
N SER A 141 -7.66 -11.93 -6.21
CA SER A 141 -7.96 -11.85 -7.65
C SER A 141 -9.40 -11.45 -7.94
N ARG A 142 -9.61 -10.90 -9.15
CA ARG A 142 -10.95 -10.50 -9.63
C ARG A 142 -11.94 -11.67 -9.60
N LYS A 143 -11.51 -12.88 -9.98
CA LYS A 143 -12.38 -14.08 -9.96
C LYS A 143 -12.77 -14.48 -8.55
N GLU A 144 -11.88 -14.29 -7.58
CA GLU A 144 -12.15 -14.64 -6.19
C GLU A 144 -13.14 -13.70 -5.52
N THR A 145 -13.31 -12.45 -6.00
CA THR A 145 -14.32 -11.55 -5.45
C THR A 145 -15.72 -12.17 -5.58
N ALA A 146 -16.12 -12.51 -6.81
CA ALA A 146 -17.42 -13.10 -7.07
C ALA A 146 -17.58 -14.49 -6.42
N LYS A 147 -16.53 -15.34 -6.46
CA LYS A 147 -16.58 -16.68 -5.84
C LYS A 147 -16.75 -16.59 -4.33
N THR A 148 -16.02 -15.70 -3.68
CA THR A 148 -16.13 -15.51 -2.24
C THR A 148 -17.51 -14.96 -1.86
N ALA A 149 -18.00 -13.95 -2.56
CA ALA A 149 -19.32 -13.37 -2.30
C ALA A 149 -20.45 -14.41 -2.47
N LYS A 150 -20.38 -15.22 -3.54
CA LYS A 150 -21.33 -16.31 -3.78
C LYS A 150 -21.25 -17.41 -2.71
N PHE A 151 -20.03 -17.81 -2.33
CA PHE A 151 -19.84 -18.78 -1.25
C PHE A 151 -20.47 -18.29 0.06
N LEU A 152 -20.29 -17.02 0.40
CA LEU A 152 -20.87 -16.44 1.63
C LEU A 152 -22.39 -16.43 1.55
N ARG A 153 -22.98 -16.01 0.43
CA ARG A 153 -24.43 -16.03 0.20
C ARG A 153 -24.99 -17.44 0.29
N ASP A 154 -24.41 -18.38 -0.47
CA ASP A 154 -24.90 -19.77 -0.53
C ASP A 154 -24.78 -20.47 0.83
N SER A 155 -23.70 -20.17 1.58
CA SER A 155 -23.52 -20.67 2.94
C SER A 155 -24.53 -20.08 3.92
N ALA A 156 -24.88 -18.81 3.78
CA ALA A 156 -25.90 -18.15 4.57
C ALA A 156 -27.31 -18.69 4.24
N GLU A 157 -27.60 -18.93 2.96
CA GLU A 157 -28.84 -19.55 2.50
C GLU A 157 -29.01 -20.97 3.06
N ALA A 158 -27.98 -21.80 2.93
CA ALA A 158 -27.98 -23.19 3.44
C ALA A 158 -28.14 -23.26 4.97
N ARG A 159 -27.77 -22.20 5.70
CA ARG A 159 -27.89 -22.09 7.16
C ARG A 159 -29.10 -21.26 7.60
N GLU A 160 -30.01 -20.91 6.69
CA GLU A 160 -31.19 -20.07 6.94
C GLU A 160 -30.87 -18.72 7.60
N ALA A 161 -29.67 -18.14 7.28
CA ALA A 161 -29.16 -16.93 7.88
C ALA A 161 -29.07 -15.74 6.89
N LEU A 162 -29.68 -15.88 5.69
CA LEU A 162 -29.55 -14.88 4.63
C LEU A 162 -30.18 -13.52 5.01
N ASP A 163 -31.28 -13.55 5.75
CA ASP A 163 -32.01 -12.35 6.20
C ASP A 163 -31.15 -11.41 7.07
N VAL A 164 -30.10 -11.93 7.70
CA VAL A 164 -29.20 -11.14 8.55
C VAL A 164 -28.40 -10.13 7.73
N PHE A 165 -28.15 -10.40 6.44
CA PHE A 165 -27.41 -9.55 5.53
C PHE A 165 -28.29 -8.50 4.83
N LEU A 166 -29.59 -8.66 4.92
CA LEU A 166 -30.53 -7.74 4.29
C LEU A 166 -30.78 -6.52 5.17
N PRO A 167 -30.89 -5.32 4.56
CA PRO A 167 -31.27 -4.12 5.30
C PRO A 167 -32.60 -4.31 6.03
N GLN A 168 -32.69 -3.79 7.24
CA GLN A 168 -33.90 -3.89 8.08
C GLN A 168 -35.07 -3.05 7.52
N THR A 169 -34.76 -2.02 6.71
CA THR A 169 -35.77 -1.09 6.15
C THR A 169 -36.19 -1.53 4.74
N GLY A 170 -37.50 -1.46 4.47
CA GLY A 170 -38.05 -1.76 3.13
C GLY A 170 -37.45 -0.88 2.04
N THR A 171 -37.27 0.41 2.33
CA THR A 171 -36.67 1.38 1.39
C THR A 171 -35.27 0.97 0.93
N SER A 172 -34.42 0.46 1.83
CA SER A 172 -33.09 -0.01 1.45
C SER A 172 -33.14 -1.29 0.60
N ARG A 173 -34.13 -2.15 0.81
CA ARG A 173 -34.33 -3.34 -0.03
C ARG A 173 -34.77 -2.95 -1.45
N ASP A 174 -35.62 -1.94 -1.58
CA ASP A 174 -36.04 -1.42 -2.88
C ASP A 174 -34.87 -0.79 -3.63
N VAL A 175 -34.03 -0.01 -2.94
CA VAL A 175 -32.77 0.55 -3.51
C VAL A 175 -31.86 -0.56 -4.05
N LEU A 176 -31.67 -1.66 -3.29
CA LEU A 176 -30.85 -2.78 -3.75
C LEU A 176 -31.44 -3.50 -4.97
N ARG A 177 -32.76 -3.57 -5.06
CA ARG A 177 -33.45 -4.18 -6.20
C ARG A 177 -33.31 -3.33 -7.47
N GLU A 178 -33.55 -2.01 -7.37
CA GLU A 178 -33.32 -1.07 -8.46
C GLU A 178 -31.87 -1.09 -8.92
N ALA A 179 -30.92 -1.03 -7.97
CA ALA A 179 -29.51 -1.10 -8.29
C ALA A 179 -29.10 -2.41 -8.98
N ALA A 180 -29.74 -3.53 -8.63
CA ALA A 180 -29.51 -4.80 -9.31
C ALA A 180 -30.01 -4.79 -10.77
N GLU A 181 -31.08 -4.05 -11.09
CA GLU A 181 -31.55 -3.89 -12.46
C GLU A 181 -30.58 -3.04 -13.31
N ASP A 182 -29.96 -2.01 -12.71
CA ASP A 182 -29.02 -1.12 -13.36
C ASP A 182 -27.61 -1.73 -13.55
N ALA A 183 -27.26 -2.71 -12.73
CA ALA A 183 -25.93 -3.33 -12.75
C ALA A 183 -25.65 -4.06 -14.07
N GLN A 184 -24.49 -3.80 -14.67
CA GLN A 184 -24.05 -4.41 -15.92
C GLN A 184 -23.36 -5.76 -15.68
N ASP A 185 -22.60 -5.90 -14.58
CA ASP A 185 -21.96 -7.15 -14.21
C ASP A 185 -22.99 -8.16 -13.67
N ALA A 186 -23.05 -9.33 -14.31
CA ALA A 186 -24.04 -10.36 -13.96
C ALA A 186 -23.87 -10.91 -12.54
N ASN A 187 -22.63 -10.99 -12.02
CA ASN A 187 -22.40 -11.45 -10.66
C ASN A 187 -22.83 -10.38 -9.65
N LEU A 188 -22.59 -9.11 -9.97
CA LEU A 188 -23.04 -8.01 -9.13
C LEU A 188 -24.55 -7.99 -9.03
N ARG A 189 -25.24 -8.08 -10.16
CA ARG A 189 -26.71 -8.15 -10.24
C ARG A 189 -27.29 -9.25 -9.36
N ASP A 190 -26.71 -10.44 -9.42
CA ASP A 190 -27.13 -11.61 -8.63
C ASP A 190 -26.92 -11.39 -7.12
N LEU A 191 -25.87 -10.71 -6.73
CA LEU A 191 -25.46 -10.56 -5.33
C LEU A 191 -26.13 -9.38 -4.60
N LEU A 192 -26.39 -8.27 -5.31
CA LEU A 192 -26.91 -7.04 -4.70
C LEU A 192 -28.22 -7.26 -3.94
N GLN A 193 -29.13 -8.04 -4.50
CA GLN A 193 -30.43 -8.33 -3.89
C GLN A 193 -30.34 -9.00 -2.51
N TYR A 194 -29.17 -9.57 -2.17
CA TYR A 194 -28.91 -10.23 -0.89
C TYR A 194 -28.02 -9.41 0.05
N GLY A 195 -27.70 -8.15 -0.29
CA GLY A 195 -26.85 -7.28 0.53
C GLY A 195 -25.34 -7.52 0.35
N PHE A 196 -24.93 -8.24 -0.69
CA PHE A 196 -23.54 -8.47 -1.04
C PHE A 196 -23.15 -7.66 -2.27
N GLY A 197 -21.94 -7.09 -2.24
CA GLY A 197 -21.34 -6.40 -3.37
C GLY A 197 -19.98 -6.98 -3.72
N ILE A 198 -19.56 -6.75 -4.97
CA ILE A 198 -18.20 -7.03 -5.45
C ILE A 198 -17.60 -5.77 -6.06
N HIS A 199 -16.27 -5.62 -5.93
CA HIS A 199 -15.57 -4.48 -6.51
C HIS A 199 -14.18 -4.89 -7.02
N HIS A 200 -13.90 -4.62 -8.29
CA HIS A 200 -12.58 -4.85 -8.88
C HIS A 200 -12.37 -4.02 -10.16
N ALA A 201 -11.13 -3.80 -10.55
CA ALA A 201 -10.76 -2.99 -11.72
C ALA A 201 -11.26 -3.53 -13.08
N GLY A 202 -11.78 -4.77 -13.13
CA GLY A 202 -12.38 -5.35 -14.34
C GLY A 202 -13.86 -5.00 -14.55
N MET A 203 -14.51 -4.36 -13.58
CA MET A 203 -15.88 -3.88 -13.69
C MET A 203 -15.94 -2.55 -14.46
N THR A 204 -17.11 -2.23 -14.99
CA THR A 204 -17.34 -0.92 -15.58
C THR A 204 -17.21 0.19 -14.53
N ARG A 205 -16.95 1.41 -14.96
CA ARG A 205 -16.90 2.54 -14.03
C ARG A 205 -18.24 2.75 -13.33
N ALA A 206 -19.34 2.62 -14.08
CA ALA A 206 -20.69 2.76 -13.55
C ALA A 206 -20.98 1.73 -12.43
N ASP A 207 -20.66 0.45 -12.66
CA ASP A 207 -20.85 -0.59 -11.63
C ASP A 207 -19.99 -0.34 -10.38
N ARG A 208 -18.78 0.17 -10.55
CA ARG A 208 -17.91 0.49 -9.39
C ARG A 208 -18.49 1.65 -8.58
N GLU A 209 -18.86 2.76 -9.24
CA GLU A 209 -19.47 3.91 -8.58
C GLU A 209 -20.78 3.51 -7.88
N LEU A 210 -21.63 2.69 -8.54
CA LEU A 210 -22.85 2.16 -7.94
C LEU A 210 -22.59 1.40 -6.64
N VAL A 211 -21.63 0.46 -6.65
CA VAL A 211 -21.28 -0.32 -5.45
C VAL A 211 -20.69 0.56 -4.35
N GLU A 212 -19.86 1.52 -4.72
CA GLU A 212 -19.24 2.48 -3.80
C GLU A 212 -20.32 3.30 -3.08
N ASP A 213 -21.30 3.83 -3.81
CA ASP A 213 -22.41 4.60 -3.26
C ASP A 213 -23.32 3.74 -2.37
N LEU A 214 -23.64 2.52 -2.80
CA LEU A 214 -24.46 1.59 -2.01
C LEU A 214 -23.78 1.16 -0.72
N PHE A 215 -22.45 0.98 -0.74
CA PHE A 215 -21.71 0.63 0.46
C PHE A 215 -21.58 1.83 1.40
N ALA A 216 -21.26 3.01 0.87
CA ALA A 216 -21.23 4.26 1.63
C ALA A 216 -22.60 4.59 2.26
N GLY A 217 -23.70 4.35 1.52
CA GLY A 217 -25.09 4.50 1.96
C GLY A 217 -25.56 3.40 2.92
N ARG A 218 -24.72 2.42 3.25
CA ARG A 218 -25.02 1.26 4.12
C ARG A 218 -26.14 0.35 3.61
N HIS A 219 -26.39 0.33 2.32
CA HIS A 219 -27.34 -0.62 1.70
C HIS A 219 -26.69 -1.99 1.52
N ILE A 220 -25.39 -2.06 1.24
CA ILE A 220 -24.61 -3.30 1.19
C ILE A 220 -23.96 -3.57 2.54
N GLN A 221 -24.15 -4.77 3.05
CA GLN A 221 -23.56 -5.25 4.31
C GLN A 221 -22.13 -5.78 4.13
N VAL A 222 -21.91 -6.56 3.07
CA VAL A 222 -20.63 -7.21 2.79
C VAL A 222 -20.15 -6.81 1.40
N LEU A 223 -18.96 -6.22 1.34
CA LEU A 223 -18.30 -5.87 0.09
C LEU A 223 -17.04 -6.72 -0.08
N VAL A 224 -16.95 -7.47 -1.17
CA VAL A 224 -15.77 -8.27 -1.51
C VAL A 224 -14.98 -7.60 -2.63
N SER A 225 -13.73 -7.25 -2.37
CA SER A 225 -12.93 -6.46 -3.30
C SER A 225 -11.52 -7.03 -3.51
N THR A 226 -10.86 -6.56 -4.56
CA THR A 226 -9.42 -6.70 -4.73
C THR A 226 -8.68 -5.53 -4.05
N ALA A 227 -7.37 -5.67 -3.84
CA ALA A 227 -6.50 -4.66 -3.23
C ALA A 227 -6.64 -3.25 -3.83
N THR A 228 -7.04 -3.15 -5.11
CA THR A 228 -7.20 -1.87 -5.82
C THR A 228 -8.17 -0.90 -5.15
N LEU A 229 -9.17 -1.39 -4.42
CA LEU A 229 -10.08 -0.54 -3.64
C LEU A 229 -9.35 0.19 -2.51
N ALA A 230 -8.40 -0.47 -1.85
CA ALA A 230 -7.65 0.12 -0.74
C ALA A 230 -6.89 1.39 -1.15
N TRP A 231 -6.44 1.45 -2.41
CA TRP A 231 -5.65 2.56 -2.95
C TRP A 231 -6.48 3.68 -3.57
N GLY A 232 -7.63 3.34 -4.17
CA GLY A 232 -8.36 4.26 -5.06
C GLY A 232 -9.56 4.96 -4.44
N VAL A 233 -10.17 4.39 -3.41
CA VAL A 233 -11.44 4.86 -2.87
C VAL A 233 -11.42 4.88 -1.34
N ASN A 234 -12.02 5.91 -0.75
CA ASN A 234 -12.13 6.01 0.70
C ASN A 234 -13.46 5.42 1.19
N LEU A 235 -13.51 4.08 1.25
CA LEU A 235 -14.66 3.33 1.77
C LEU A 235 -14.26 2.57 3.03
N PRO A 236 -14.39 3.17 4.21
CA PRO A 236 -14.13 2.48 5.46
C PRO A 236 -15.29 1.55 5.85
N ALA A 237 -14.95 0.44 6.48
CA ALA A 237 -15.88 -0.50 7.09
C ALA A 237 -15.54 -0.70 8.57
N HIS A 238 -16.47 -1.18 9.37
CA HIS A 238 -16.15 -1.55 10.75
C HIS A 238 -15.11 -2.68 10.77
N THR A 239 -15.34 -3.72 9.99
CA THR A 239 -14.51 -4.92 9.92
C THR A 239 -13.89 -5.05 8.53
N VAL A 240 -12.59 -5.28 8.49
CA VAL A 240 -11.84 -5.62 7.29
C VAL A 240 -11.28 -7.02 7.42
N ILE A 241 -11.53 -7.87 6.42
CA ILE A 241 -11.00 -9.23 6.37
C ILE A 241 -10.04 -9.33 5.17
N ILE A 242 -8.79 -9.68 5.41
CA ILE A 242 -7.82 -10.01 4.36
C ILE A 242 -7.85 -11.52 4.18
N LYS A 243 -8.52 -11.97 3.13
CA LYS A 243 -8.70 -13.38 2.79
C LYS A 243 -7.53 -13.87 1.94
N GLY A 244 -6.49 -14.33 2.60
CA GLY A 244 -5.24 -14.74 1.98
C GLY A 244 -4.29 -13.58 1.74
N THR A 245 -3.02 -13.87 1.88
CA THR A 245 -1.93 -12.88 1.79
C THR A 245 -1.10 -13.01 0.52
N GLN A 246 -1.40 -13.99 -0.33
CA GLN A 246 -0.69 -14.22 -1.59
C GLN A 246 -1.39 -13.55 -2.76
N ILE A 247 -0.64 -12.84 -3.59
CA ILE A 247 -1.09 -12.26 -4.86
C ILE A 247 -0.24 -12.80 -6.01
N TYR A 248 -0.84 -12.96 -7.18
CA TYR A 248 -0.08 -13.31 -8.37
C TYR A 248 0.57 -12.06 -8.96
N ASN A 249 1.90 -12.07 -9.02
CA ASN A 249 2.67 -11.00 -9.67
C ASN A 249 2.98 -11.42 -11.13
N PRO A 250 2.39 -10.73 -12.13
CA PRO A 250 2.60 -11.06 -13.54
C PRO A 250 4.05 -10.85 -14.01
N GLU A 251 4.73 -9.82 -13.48
CA GLU A 251 6.11 -9.49 -13.86
C GLU A 251 7.09 -10.58 -13.42
N LYS A 252 6.87 -11.09 -12.18
CA LYS A 252 7.68 -12.18 -11.62
C LYS A 252 7.15 -13.56 -12.01
N SER A 253 6.00 -13.63 -12.71
CA SER A 253 5.31 -14.88 -13.11
C SER A 253 5.14 -15.89 -11.96
N ARG A 254 4.94 -15.38 -10.73
CA ARG A 254 4.80 -16.21 -9.51
C ARG A 254 3.85 -15.58 -8.50
N TRP A 255 3.41 -16.40 -7.56
CA TRP A 255 2.73 -15.95 -6.36
C TRP A 255 3.73 -15.28 -5.42
N CYS A 256 3.39 -14.11 -4.92
CA CYS A 256 4.17 -13.33 -3.96
C CYS A 256 3.29 -13.01 -2.75
N GLU A 257 3.89 -12.87 -1.59
CA GLU A 257 3.20 -12.37 -0.41
C GLU A 257 2.83 -10.88 -0.60
N LEU A 258 1.72 -10.47 0.01
CA LEU A 258 1.32 -9.06 0.08
C LEU A 258 2.44 -8.23 0.71
N SER A 259 2.68 -7.08 0.13
CA SER A 259 3.61 -6.14 0.74
C SER A 259 3.09 -5.60 2.08
N PRO A 260 3.97 -5.18 2.98
CA PRO A 260 3.60 -4.49 4.22
C PRO A 260 2.64 -3.33 3.98
N GLN A 261 2.90 -2.58 2.94
CA GLN A 261 2.16 -1.38 2.57
C GLN A 261 0.73 -1.72 2.13
N ASP A 262 0.57 -2.73 1.26
CA ASP A 262 -0.75 -3.20 0.85
C ASP A 262 -1.58 -3.62 2.05
N MET A 263 -0.98 -4.37 2.97
CA MET A 263 -1.66 -4.84 4.17
C MET A 263 -2.07 -3.67 5.07
N LEU A 264 -1.18 -2.72 5.33
CA LEU A 264 -1.49 -1.54 6.14
C LEU A 264 -2.56 -0.66 5.48
N GLN A 265 -2.54 -0.52 4.16
CA GLN A 265 -3.58 0.20 3.40
C GLN A 265 -4.95 -0.48 3.53
N MET A 266 -4.99 -1.81 3.40
CA MET A 266 -6.22 -2.58 3.59
C MET A 266 -6.74 -2.45 5.03
N LEU A 267 -5.89 -2.64 6.03
CA LEU A 267 -6.24 -2.48 7.44
C LEU A 267 -6.58 -1.03 7.80
N GLY A 268 -6.06 -0.08 7.05
CA GLY A 268 -6.41 1.34 7.14
C GLY A 268 -7.88 1.63 6.85
N ARG A 269 -8.58 0.69 6.19
CA ARG A 269 -10.02 0.80 5.92
C ARG A 269 -10.88 0.30 7.09
N ALA A 270 -10.29 -0.31 8.11
CA ALA A 270 -11.03 -0.76 9.30
C ALA A 270 -11.30 0.39 10.27
N GLY A 271 -12.55 0.52 10.68
CA GLY A 271 -13.03 1.56 11.58
C GLY A 271 -13.48 2.83 10.86
N ARG A 272 -14.68 3.27 11.19
CA ARG A 272 -15.31 4.51 10.67
C ARG A 272 -15.34 5.54 11.80
N PRO A 273 -14.51 6.60 11.76
CA PRO A 273 -14.35 7.54 12.89
C PRO A 273 -15.64 8.17 13.39
N GLN A 274 -16.66 8.30 12.51
CA GLN A 274 -17.94 8.91 12.86
C GLN A 274 -18.95 7.93 13.49
N PHE A 275 -18.69 6.61 13.42
CA PHE A 275 -19.67 5.59 13.76
C PHE A 275 -19.12 4.52 14.71
N ASP A 276 -17.83 4.24 14.64
CA ASP A 276 -17.21 3.12 15.33
C ASP A 276 -16.27 3.61 16.44
N THR A 277 -16.33 2.95 17.58
CA THR A 277 -15.39 3.17 18.69
C THR A 277 -14.12 2.37 18.53
N VAL A 278 -14.18 1.29 17.75
CA VAL A 278 -13.07 0.40 17.41
C VAL A 278 -13.31 -0.18 16.00
N GLY A 279 -12.26 -0.29 15.21
CA GLY A 279 -12.27 -1.03 13.95
C GLY A 279 -11.63 -2.40 14.13
N GLU A 280 -12.02 -3.37 13.32
CA GLU A 280 -11.44 -4.71 13.37
C GLU A 280 -10.79 -5.09 12.04
N GLY A 281 -9.56 -5.60 12.14
CA GLY A 281 -8.80 -6.14 11.01
C GLY A 281 -8.48 -7.61 11.23
N ILE A 282 -8.95 -8.46 10.34
CA ILE A 282 -8.78 -9.92 10.42
C ILE A 282 -7.93 -10.37 9.25
N ILE A 283 -6.80 -11.02 9.53
CA ILE A 283 -5.87 -11.51 8.51
C ILE A 283 -5.88 -13.03 8.53
N ILE A 284 -6.30 -13.63 7.42
CA ILE A 284 -6.31 -15.09 7.23
C ILE A 284 -5.15 -15.44 6.30
N THR A 285 -4.17 -16.19 6.80
CA THR A 285 -2.97 -16.55 6.04
C THR A 285 -2.55 -17.99 6.28
N GLN A 286 -1.49 -18.44 5.64
CA GLN A 286 -0.85 -19.72 5.96
C GLN A 286 -0.11 -19.59 7.29
N TYR A 287 -0.09 -20.66 8.07
CA TYR A 287 0.59 -20.67 9.37
C TYR A 287 2.08 -20.36 9.24
N SER A 288 2.73 -20.79 8.14
CA SER A 288 4.13 -20.48 7.85
C SER A 288 4.40 -18.97 7.74
N GLU A 289 3.42 -18.19 7.27
CA GLU A 289 3.57 -16.75 7.03
C GLU A 289 3.14 -15.89 8.23
N LEU A 290 2.51 -16.52 9.22
CA LEU A 290 1.95 -15.81 10.37
C LEU A 290 2.99 -14.98 11.12
N GLN A 291 4.17 -15.55 11.37
CA GLN A 291 5.26 -14.88 12.08
C GLN A 291 5.77 -13.64 11.32
N TYR A 292 5.85 -13.73 9.99
CA TYR A 292 6.23 -12.60 9.14
C TYR A 292 5.25 -11.44 9.30
N TYR A 293 3.94 -11.70 9.19
CA TYR A 293 2.93 -10.65 9.31
C TYR A 293 2.81 -10.07 10.73
N LEU A 294 3.00 -10.89 11.76
CA LEU A 294 3.09 -10.40 13.14
C LEU A 294 4.26 -9.44 13.35
N SER A 295 5.44 -9.79 12.83
CA SER A 295 6.63 -8.93 12.91
C SER A 295 6.45 -7.62 12.14
N LEU A 296 5.79 -7.69 10.99
CA LEU A 296 5.51 -6.56 10.13
C LEU A 296 4.57 -5.55 10.79
N LEU A 297 3.48 -6.01 11.38
CA LEU A 297 2.50 -5.13 12.02
C LEU A 297 2.97 -4.57 13.36
N ASN A 298 3.92 -5.24 14.00
CA ASN A 298 4.62 -4.71 15.17
C ASN A 298 5.71 -3.67 14.79
N GLN A 299 5.75 -3.23 13.55
CA GLN A 299 6.71 -2.22 13.04
C GLN A 299 8.18 -2.62 13.25
N GLN A 300 8.48 -3.91 13.16
CA GLN A 300 9.84 -4.43 13.37
C GLN A 300 10.69 -4.45 12.09
N LEU A 301 10.07 -4.29 10.92
CA LEU A 301 10.75 -4.34 9.64
C LEU A 301 11.02 -2.93 9.11
N PRO A 302 12.28 -2.48 9.07
CA PRO A 302 12.66 -1.21 8.48
C PRO A 302 12.43 -1.25 6.96
N ILE A 303 12.15 -0.08 6.38
CA ILE A 303 12.13 0.06 4.93
C ILE A 303 13.56 0.18 4.40
N GLU A 304 13.83 -0.53 3.30
CA GLU A 304 15.14 -0.55 2.66
C GLU A 304 15.08 0.09 1.27
N SER A 305 16.20 0.65 0.82
CA SER A 305 16.29 1.20 -0.52
C SER A 305 16.30 0.10 -1.58
N GLN A 306 15.52 0.30 -2.64
CA GLN A 306 15.51 -0.54 -3.85
C GLN A 306 16.34 0.08 -5.00
N PHE A 307 17.12 1.13 -4.71
CA PHE A 307 17.78 1.95 -5.72
C PHE A 307 18.79 1.17 -6.58
N VAL A 308 19.47 0.17 -5.99
CA VAL A 308 20.46 -0.66 -6.68
C VAL A 308 19.86 -1.36 -7.90
N SER A 309 18.60 -1.79 -7.83
CA SER A 309 17.90 -2.45 -8.94
C SER A 309 17.70 -1.60 -10.19
N ARG A 310 17.74 -0.28 -10.05
CA ARG A 310 17.54 0.72 -11.13
C ARG A 310 18.68 1.72 -11.21
N LEU A 311 19.83 1.38 -10.65
CA LEU A 311 20.98 2.27 -10.55
C LEU A 311 21.46 2.73 -11.92
N ALA A 312 21.71 1.80 -12.83
CA ALA A 312 22.20 2.08 -14.17
C ALA A 312 21.28 3.03 -14.94
N ASP A 313 19.97 2.77 -14.89
CA ASP A 313 18.97 3.63 -15.57
C ASP A 313 18.97 5.05 -15.01
N ASN A 314 19.06 5.19 -13.67
CA ASN A 314 19.05 6.49 -13.02
C ASN A 314 20.35 7.26 -13.24
N LEU A 315 21.51 6.61 -13.14
CA LEU A 315 22.80 7.24 -13.45
C LEU A 315 22.87 7.66 -14.92
N ASN A 316 22.47 6.80 -15.85
CA ASN A 316 22.42 7.14 -17.26
C ASN A 316 21.54 8.35 -17.55
N ALA A 317 20.39 8.45 -16.90
CA ALA A 317 19.53 9.62 -17.04
C ALA A 317 20.24 10.92 -16.57
N GLU A 318 20.93 10.88 -15.45
CA GLU A 318 21.68 12.04 -14.93
C GLU A 318 22.89 12.39 -15.80
N ILE A 319 23.54 11.40 -16.42
CA ILE A 319 24.61 11.61 -17.39
C ILE A 319 24.07 12.32 -18.65
N VAL A 320 22.95 11.85 -19.18
CA VAL A 320 22.29 12.47 -20.35
C VAL A 320 21.85 13.91 -20.05
N LEU A 321 21.42 14.19 -18.82
CA LEU A 321 21.09 15.54 -18.37
C LEU A 321 22.32 16.45 -18.18
N GLY A 322 23.53 15.88 -18.21
CA GLY A 322 24.76 16.61 -17.92
C GLY A 322 24.95 16.98 -16.45
N THR A 323 24.14 16.40 -15.56
CA THR A 323 24.28 16.54 -14.11
C THR A 323 25.43 15.71 -13.57
N ILE A 324 25.76 14.61 -14.22
CA ILE A 324 26.92 13.75 -13.93
C ILE A 324 27.81 13.72 -15.17
N ARG A 325 29.06 14.19 -15.04
CA ARG A 325 30.02 14.26 -16.13
C ARG A 325 31.23 13.35 -15.94
N ASN A 326 31.46 12.93 -14.71
CA ASN A 326 32.59 12.10 -14.31
C ASN A 326 32.21 11.23 -13.09
N ARG A 327 33.15 10.34 -12.72
CA ARG A 327 32.99 9.41 -11.61
C ARG A 327 32.74 10.11 -10.27
N ASP A 328 33.48 11.17 -9.97
CA ASP A 328 33.39 11.87 -8.69
C ASP A 328 32.03 12.56 -8.51
N GLU A 329 31.49 13.10 -9.60
CA GLU A 329 30.13 13.64 -9.61
C GLU A 329 29.05 12.51 -9.41
N ALA A 330 29.28 11.32 -9.93
CA ALA A 330 28.40 10.17 -9.68
C ALA A 330 28.46 9.73 -8.21
N VAL A 331 29.64 9.64 -7.62
CA VAL A 331 29.84 9.33 -6.20
C VAL A 331 29.16 10.38 -5.31
N THR A 332 29.32 11.66 -5.66
CA THR A 332 28.65 12.76 -4.95
C THR A 332 27.13 12.66 -5.07
N TRP A 333 26.63 12.37 -6.27
CA TRP A 333 25.20 12.26 -6.53
C TRP A 333 24.55 11.11 -5.73
N LEU A 334 25.23 9.97 -5.63
CA LEU A 334 24.76 8.85 -4.81
C LEU A 334 24.62 9.24 -3.33
N GLY A 335 25.39 10.21 -2.84
CA GLY A 335 25.28 10.73 -1.48
C GLY A 335 23.96 11.44 -1.17
N TYR A 336 23.13 11.75 -2.16
CA TYR A 336 21.79 12.32 -1.99
C TYR A 336 20.69 11.29 -1.93
N THR A 337 20.98 9.99 -2.13
CA THR A 337 19.98 8.92 -2.20
C THR A 337 19.66 8.35 -0.82
N TYR A 338 18.49 7.70 -0.70
CA TYR A 338 18.12 6.93 0.47
C TYR A 338 19.03 5.69 0.62
N LEU A 339 19.47 5.11 -0.50
CA LEU A 339 20.47 4.05 -0.52
C LEU A 339 21.69 4.42 0.34
N TYR A 340 22.23 5.62 0.15
CA TYR A 340 23.40 6.07 0.91
C TYR A 340 23.12 6.16 2.42
N VAL A 341 21.98 6.73 2.81
CA VAL A 341 21.57 6.79 4.22
C VAL A 341 21.49 5.40 4.83
N ARG A 342 20.90 4.44 4.11
CA ARG A 342 20.77 3.06 4.59
C ARG A 342 22.11 2.31 4.64
N MET A 343 23.00 2.54 3.68
CA MET A 343 24.35 1.99 3.71
C MET A 343 25.13 2.44 4.95
N LEU A 344 24.97 3.70 5.35
CA LEU A 344 25.60 4.22 6.57
C LEU A 344 24.98 3.65 7.84
N ARG A 345 23.67 3.42 7.88
CA ARG A 345 22.93 2.96 9.06
C ARG A 345 22.93 1.44 9.22
N SER A 346 22.88 0.71 8.11
CA SER A 346 22.82 -0.75 8.08
C SER A 346 23.76 -1.35 7.04
N PRO A 347 25.09 -1.13 7.19
CA PRO A 347 26.08 -1.45 6.16
C PRO A 347 26.06 -2.93 5.75
N ALA A 348 25.83 -3.85 6.67
CA ALA A 348 25.83 -5.29 6.40
C ALA A 348 24.77 -5.70 5.36
N LEU A 349 23.60 -5.03 5.31
CA LEU A 349 22.55 -5.31 4.35
C LEU A 349 22.93 -4.93 2.91
N TYR A 350 23.89 -4.02 2.76
CA TYR A 350 24.35 -3.52 1.47
C TYR A 350 25.75 -4.03 1.10
N SER A 351 26.16 -5.15 1.69
CA SER A 351 27.48 -5.74 1.46
C SER A 351 28.65 -4.77 1.73
N VAL A 352 28.48 -3.94 2.73
CA VAL A 352 29.55 -3.06 3.24
C VAL A 352 30.20 -3.76 4.41
N SER A 353 31.49 -4.10 4.27
CA SER A 353 32.28 -4.71 5.37
C SER A 353 32.43 -3.74 6.54
N PRO A 354 32.49 -4.22 7.78
CA PRO A 354 32.84 -3.40 8.94
C PRO A 354 34.15 -2.65 8.79
N ASP A 355 35.12 -3.21 8.07
CA ASP A 355 36.41 -2.58 7.80
C ASP A 355 36.25 -1.29 6.97
N TYR A 356 35.31 -1.26 6.01
CA TYR A 356 35.02 -0.05 5.25
C TYR A 356 34.52 1.11 6.11
N THR A 357 33.77 0.82 7.18
CA THR A 357 33.23 1.88 8.04
C THR A 357 34.31 2.56 8.89
N VAL A 358 35.46 1.93 9.07
CA VAL A 358 36.60 2.51 9.79
C VAL A 358 37.50 3.33 8.87
N ASP A 359 37.83 2.77 7.70
CA ASP A 359 38.76 3.34 6.74
C ASP A 359 38.10 4.35 5.78
N ASP A 360 36.81 4.20 5.51
CA ASP A 360 36.02 5.06 4.65
C ASP A 360 34.68 5.40 5.32
N PRO A 361 34.65 6.25 6.35
CA PRO A 361 33.44 6.52 7.13
C PRO A 361 32.30 7.17 6.32
N PHE A 362 32.61 7.77 5.17
CA PHE A 362 31.61 8.33 4.24
C PHE A 362 31.30 7.42 3.07
N LEU A 363 31.83 6.21 3.05
CA LEU A 363 31.65 5.21 1.99
C LEU A 363 31.93 5.75 0.58
N GLU A 364 32.96 6.59 0.42
CA GLU A 364 33.31 7.16 -0.88
C GLU A 364 33.78 6.10 -1.85
N GLN A 365 34.68 5.21 -1.40
CA GLN A 365 35.15 4.08 -2.21
C GLN A 365 34.00 3.12 -2.56
N LYS A 366 33.14 2.80 -1.58
CA LYS A 366 31.99 1.91 -1.83
C LYS A 366 31.00 2.52 -2.82
N ARG A 367 30.73 3.83 -2.73
CA ARG A 367 29.89 4.53 -3.73
C ARG A 367 30.54 4.55 -5.10
N ALA A 368 31.86 4.67 -5.14
CA ALA A 368 32.61 4.61 -6.38
C ALA A 368 32.55 3.23 -7.04
N ASP A 369 32.61 2.15 -6.25
CA ASP A 369 32.48 0.78 -6.74
C ASP A 369 31.07 0.51 -7.28
N ILE A 370 30.05 1.00 -6.58
CA ILE A 370 28.65 0.92 -7.03
C ILE A 370 28.43 1.72 -8.32
N ALA A 371 29.02 2.90 -8.45
CA ALA A 371 28.90 3.71 -9.66
C ALA A 371 29.65 3.13 -10.85
N HIS A 372 30.63 2.23 -10.63
CA HIS A 372 31.41 1.57 -11.66
C HIS A 372 30.79 0.24 -12.15
N SER A 373 30.03 -0.45 -11.29
CA SER A 373 29.37 -1.71 -11.61
C SER A 373 28.19 -1.54 -12.57
#